data_bd5bc5f5a92ca2fd03bc0e1b3939320f
#
_entry.id   bd5bc5f5a92ca2fd03bc0e1b3939320f
#
_cell.length_a   1.000
_cell.length_b   1.000
_cell.length_c   1.000
_cell.angle_alpha   90.00
_cell.angle_beta   90.00
_cell.angle_gamma   90.00
#
_symmetry.space_group_name_H-M   'P 1'
#
loop_
_entity.id
_entity.type
_entity.pdbx_description
1 polymer ?
#
loop_
_entity_poly.entity_id
_entity_poly.type
_entity_poly.pdbx_seq_one_letter_code
_entity_poly.pdbx_strand_id
1 'polypeptide(L)' 'MIEFTLPGKYNTVIECCEKYISPRKYYLHNKVGGNGWEVSCSLELSNGFRARLKVDDELMATFIMLKLK' A
#
# COMPACT_ATOMS: atom_id res chain seq x y z
N MET A 1 -5.58 11.75 4.50
CA MET A 1 -5.16 10.49 3.86
C MET A 1 -4.12 10.77 2.80
N ILE A 2 -3.01 10.08 2.88
CA ILE A 2 -1.91 10.23 1.94
C ILE A 2 -1.94 9.05 0.97
N GLU A 3 -1.84 9.32 -0.32
CA GLU A 3 -1.89 8.28 -1.35
C GLU A 3 -0.59 8.28 -2.16
N PHE A 4 -0.04 7.08 -2.38
CA PHE A 4 1.15 6.89 -3.20
C PHE A 4 0.87 5.88 -4.29
N THR A 5 1.50 6.04 -5.44
CA THR A 5 1.49 5.05 -6.50
C THR A 5 2.92 4.47 -6.62
N LEU A 6 3.01 3.15 -6.49
CA LEU A 6 4.30 2.45 -6.47
C LEU A 6 4.34 1.42 -7.59
N PRO A 7 5.44 1.33 -8.36
CA PRO A 7 5.52 0.38 -9.46
C PRO A 7 5.73 -1.06 -8.98
N GLY A 8 4.83 -1.95 -9.41
CA GLY A 8 5.06 -3.40 -9.43
C GLY A 8 5.32 -4.15 -8.13
N LYS A 9 5.08 -3.59 -6.96
CA LYS A 9 5.47 -4.25 -5.70
C LYS A 9 4.31 -4.42 -4.72
N TYR A 10 3.20 -4.89 -5.22
CA TYR A 10 1.96 -5.01 -4.46
C TYR A 10 2.15 -5.82 -3.17
N ASN A 11 2.70 -7.04 -3.27
CA ASN A 11 2.87 -7.90 -2.09
C ASN A 11 3.86 -7.32 -1.09
N THR A 12 4.93 -6.71 -1.56
CA THR A 12 5.93 -6.08 -0.70
C THR A 12 5.32 -4.91 0.08
N VAL A 13 4.49 -4.11 -0.57
CA VAL A 13 3.80 -2.99 0.09
C VAL A 13 2.85 -3.51 1.17
N ILE A 14 2.09 -4.55 0.88
CA ILE A 14 1.18 -5.16 1.86
C ILE A 14 1.95 -5.68 3.07
N GLU A 15 3.03 -6.43 2.85
CA GLU A 15 3.85 -6.96 3.94
C GLU A 15 4.42 -5.86 4.81
N CYS A 16 4.87 -4.77 4.20
CA CYS A 16 5.41 -3.62 4.91
C CYS A 16 4.34 -2.98 5.79
N CYS A 17 3.13 -2.77 5.25
CA CYS A 17 2.03 -2.20 6.01
C CYS A 17 1.61 -3.10 7.17
N GLU A 18 1.52 -4.40 6.95
CA GLU A 18 1.18 -5.35 8.00
C GLU A 18 2.21 -5.37 9.12
N LYS A 19 3.48 -5.25 8.76
CA LYS A 19 4.56 -5.29 9.73
C LYS A 19 4.67 -4.00 10.56
N TYR A 20 4.46 -2.85 9.94
CA TYR A 20 4.78 -1.57 10.57
C TYR A 20 3.57 -0.75 11.02
N ILE A 21 2.38 -1.01 10.48
CA ILE A 21 1.18 -0.24 10.84
C ILE A 21 0.21 -1.09 11.64
N SER A 22 -0.43 -2.06 11.01
CA SER A 22 -1.42 -2.92 11.67
C SER A 22 -1.68 -4.17 10.83
N PRO A 23 -2.19 -5.25 11.46
CA PRO A 23 -2.56 -6.45 10.72
C PRO A 23 -3.65 -6.19 9.68
N ARG A 24 -3.66 -7.02 8.67
CA ARG A 24 -4.68 -7.01 7.62
C ARG A 24 -6.06 -7.28 8.23
N LYS A 25 -7.04 -6.46 7.86
CA LYS A 25 -8.41 -6.59 8.33
C LYS A 25 -9.38 -7.09 7.29
N TYR A 26 -9.14 -6.75 6.03
CA TYR A 26 -10.04 -7.14 4.96
C TYR A 26 -9.27 -7.40 3.68
N TYR A 27 -9.86 -8.23 2.86
CA TYR A 27 -9.32 -8.59 1.55
C TYR A 27 -10.45 -8.48 0.54
N LEU A 28 -10.36 -7.54 -0.37
CA LEU A 28 -11.30 -7.37 -1.46
C LEU A 28 -10.63 -7.77 -2.77
N HIS A 29 -11.42 -7.83 -3.84
CA HIS A 29 -10.95 -8.35 -5.13
C HIS A 29 -9.59 -7.83 -5.57
N ASN A 30 -9.35 -6.53 -5.44
CA ASN A 30 -8.11 -5.90 -5.88
C ASN A 30 -7.47 -5.02 -4.83
N LYS A 31 -7.84 -5.19 -3.58
CA LYS A 31 -7.27 -4.39 -2.50
C LYS A 31 -7.28 -5.13 -1.16
N VAL A 32 -6.32 -4.76 -0.33
CA VAL A 32 -6.13 -5.30 1.01
C VAL A 32 -5.97 -4.11 1.94
N GLY A 33 -6.58 -4.17 3.09
CA GLY A 33 -6.47 -3.07 4.04
C GLY A 33 -6.52 -3.49 5.48
N GLY A 34 -6.16 -2.55 6.35
CA GLY A 34 -6.22 -2.69 7.79
C GLY A 34 -6.53 -1.35 8.42
N ASN A 35 -6.26 -1.23 9.72
CA ASN A 35 -6.44 0.04 10.41
C ASN A 35 -5.36 1.02 9.96
N GLY A 36 -5.79 2.11 9.30
CA GLY A 36 -4.90 3.19 8.91
C GLY A 36 -4.18 3.02 7.59
N TRP A 37 -4.46 1.96 6.84
CA TRP A 37 -3.83 1.75 5.54
C TRP A 37 -4.70 0.93 4.61
N GLU A 38 -4.49 1.12 3.31
CA GLU A 38 -5.12 0.31 2.27
C GLU A 38 -4.19 0.26 1.06
N VAL A 39 -4.02 -0.92 0.49
CA VAL A 39 -3.23 -1.14 -0.72
C VAL A 39 -4.14 -1.69 -1.78
N SER A 40 -4.18 -1.04 -2.95
CA SER A 40 -4.93 -1.53 -4.10
C SER A 40 -4.00 -1.75 -5.28
N CYS A 41 -4.38 -2.68 -6.15
CA CYS A 41 -3.63 -2.98 -7.36
C CYS A 41 -4.39 -2.43 -8.55
N SER A 42 -3.71 -1.71 -9.42
CA SER A 42 -4.30 -1.24 -10.68
C SER A 42 -3.40 -1.59 -11.84
N LEU A 43 -4.03 -1.90 -12.99
CA LEU A 43 -3.30 -2.18 -14.23
C LEU A 43 -3.21 -0.90 -15.04
N GLU A 44 -2.01 -0.51 -15.41
CA GLU A 44 -1.76 0.60 -16.31
C GLU A 44 -1.23 0.06 -17.65
N LEU A 45 -1.82 0.51 -18.75
CA LEU A 45 -1.50 -0.01 -20.08
C LEU A 45 -0.03 0.12 -20.47
N SER A 46 0.61 1.22 -20.04
CA SER A 46 2.00 1.48 -20.40
C SER A 46 3.02 0.93 -19.41
N ASN A 47 2.62 0.69 -18.15
CA ASN A 47 3.54 0.38 -17.08
C ASN A 47 3.27 -0.93 -16.34
N GLY A 48 2.22 -1.67 -16.75
CA GLY A 48 1.84 -2.89 -16.07
C GLY A 48 1.08 -2.63 -14.77
N PHE A 49 1.24 -3.51 -13.79
CA PHE A 49 0.55 -3.37 -12.52
C PHE A 49 1.24 -2.36 -11.62
N ARG A 50 0.44 -1.54 -10.95
CA ARG A 50 0.93 -0.61 -9.93
C ARG A 50 0.16 -0.79 -8.65
N ALA A 51 0.86 -0.67 -7.53
CA ALA A 51 0.25 -0.65 -6.21
C ALA A 51 -0.05 0.78 -5.82
N ARG A 52 -1.28 1.01 -5.31
CA ARG A 52 -1.67 2.28 -4.72
C ARG A 52 -1.77 2.10 -3.22
N LEU A 53 -0.99 2.86 -2.49
CA LEU A 53 -0.98 2.83 -1.04
C LEU A 53 -1.67 4.07 -0.50
N LYS A 54 -2.64 3.87 0.39
CA LYS A 54 -3.30 4.94 1.13
C LYS A 54 -2.98 4.77 2.61
N VAL A 55 -2.49 5.81 3.25
CA VAL A 55 -2.16 5.80 4.67
C VAL A 55 -2.80 7.02 5.32
N ASP A 56 -3.45 6.82 6.47
CA ASP A 56 -4.15 7.90 7.15
C ASP A 56 -3.19 8.87 7.83
N ASP A 57 -2.09 8.36 8.40
CA ASP A 57 -1.13 9.15 9.15
C ASP A 57 0.05 9.55 8.27
N GLU A 58 0.30 10.85 8.17
CA GLU A 58 1.39 11.39 7.35
C GLU A 58 2.76 10.91 7.78
N LEU A 59 3.02 10.82 9.09
CA LEU A 59 4.29 10.33 9.60
C LEU A 59 4.50 8.85 9.24
N MET A 60 3.44 8.06 9.37
CA MET A 60 3.49 6.66 8.99
C MET A 60 3.66 6.48 7.48
N ALA A 61 3.02 7.34 6.69
CA ALA A 61 3.20 7.33 5.24
C ALA A 61 4.67 7.55 4.86
N THR A 62 5.31 8.53 5.46
CA THR A 62 6.73 8.81 5.24
C THR A 62 7.59 7.63 5.64
N PHE A 63 7.30 7.04 6.80
CA PHE A 63 8.04 5.87 7.30
C PHE A 63 7.96 4.70 6.32
N ILE A 64 6.76 4.40 5.84
CA ILE A 64 6.55 3.30 4.88
C ILE A 64 7.30 3.56 3.57
N MET A 65 7.26 4.80 3.07
CA MET A 65 7.98 5.14 1.85
C MET A 65 9.48 4.92 1.99
N LEU A 66 10.04 5.24 3.14
CA LEU A 66 11.47 5.00 3.39
C LEU A 66 11.80 3.52 3.43
N LYS A 67 10.90 2.69 3.96
CA LYS A 67 11.10 1.24 4.02
C LYS A 67 10.99 0.57 2.65
N LEU A 68 10.24 1.16 1.74
CA LEU A 68 10.01 0.60 0.40
C LEU A 68 11.08 0.99 -0.62
N LYS A 69 11.96 1.89 -0.27
CA LYS A 69 13.06 2.27 -1.16
C LYS A 69 14.13 1.19 -1.25
#